data_8613b54fe4f1e14b0ab47f560699b310
#
_entry.id   8613b54fe4f1e14b0ab47f560699b310
#
_cell.length_a   1.000
_cell.length_b   1.000
_cell.length_c   1.000
_cell.angle_alpha   90.00
_cell.angle_beta   90.00
_cell.angle_gamma   90.00
#
_symmetry.space_group_name_H-M   'P 1'
#
loop_
_entity.id
_entity.type
_entity.pdbx_description
1 polymer ?
#
loop_
_entity_poly.entity_id
_entity_poly.type
_entity_poly.pdbx_seq_one_letter_code
_entity_poly.pdbx_strand_id
1 'polypeptide(L)'
;MPNWRAVGIGFVVLFVAGALATGVPIVGHVGAGLIGGVAAGYVAGGGITSGAWHGLLAGSIAGVAVAVVFALGVGVIGVAAGGPFGGLLGFGGVVIGGVIITLIMALDSALGGALGALLAA
;
A
#
# COMPACT_ATOMS: atom_id res chain seq x y z
N MET A 1 -14.53 -3.26 15.91
CA MET A 1 -13.35 -4.06 15.49
C MET A 1 -13.16 -3.95 13.98
N PRO A 2 -11.94 -3.95 13.44
CA PRO A 2 -11.74 -3.90 12.00
C PRO A 2 -12.33 -5.13 11.31
N ASN A 3 -12.98 -4.91 10.17
CA ASN A 3 -13.43 -5.99 9.31
C ASN A 3 -12.24 -6.46 8.45
N TRP A 4 -11.53 -7.46 8.92
CA TRP A 4 -10.34 -7.99 8.25
C TRP A 4 -10.61 -8.53 6.84
N ARG A 5 -11.84 -8.96 6.56
CA ARG A 5 -12.25 -9.35 5.21
C ARG A 5 -12.25 -8.14 4.27
N ALA A 6 -12.74 -6.99 4.72
CA ALA A 6 -12.73 -5.76 3.93
C ALA A 6 -11.28 -5.28 3.68
N VAL A 7 -10.44 -5.31 4.73
CA VAL A 7 -9.00 -4.98 4.63
C VAL A 7 -8.28 -5.90 3.64
N GLY A 8 -8.53 -7.22 3.76
CA GLY A 8 -7.92 -8.22 2.86
C GLY A 8 -8.33 -8.03 1.40
N ILE A 9 -9.61 -7.77 1.13
CA ILE A 9 -10.08 -7.50 -0.24
C ILE A 9 -9.44 -6.22 -0.78
N GLY A 10 -9.41 -5.15 0.00
CA GLY A 10 -8.76 -3.90 -0.39
C GLY A 10 -7.27 -4.09 -0.69
N PHE A 11 -6.56 -4.85 0.15
CA PHE A 11 -5.15 -5.21 -0.07
C PHE A 11 -4.94 -5.95 -1.40
N VAL A 12 -5.73 -7.00 -1.66
CA VAL A 12 -5.61 -7.79 -2.90
C VAL A 12 -5.89 -6.93 -4.13
N VAL A 13 -6.96 -6.14 -4.09
CA VAL A 13 -7.32 -5.23 -5.20
C VAL A 13 -6.22 -4.20 -5.43
N LEU A 14 -5.69 -3.59 -4.36
CA LEU A 14 -4.58 -2.64 -4.44
C LEU A 14 -3.34 -3.29 -5.06
N PHE A 15 -2.99 -4.50 -4.60
CA PHE A 15 -1.81 -5.21 -5.08
C PHE A 15 -1.93 -5.58 -6.56
N VAL A 16 -3.09 -6.09 -6.99
CA VAL A 16 -3.36 -6.42 -8.40
C VAL A 16 -3.36 -5.15 -9.26
N ALA A 17 -4.03 -4.08 -8.81
CA ALA A 17 -4.06 -2.81 -9.52
C ALA A 17 -2.65 -2.20 -9.63
N GLY A 18 -1.85 -2.26 -8.57
CA GLY A 18 -0.46 -1.79 -8.56
C GLY A 18 0.43 -2.59 -9.50
N ALA A 19 0.27 -3.91 -9.55
CA ALA A 19 1.01 -4.77 -10.47
C ALA A 19 0.69 -4.45 -11.94
N LEU A 20 -0.59 -4.23 -12.27
CA LEU A 20 -1.02 -3.83 -13.61
C LEU A 20 -0.56 -2.42 -13.99
N ALA A 21 -0.46 -1.53 -13.01
CA ALA A 21 -0.08 -0.13 -13.19
C ALA A 21 1.45 0.11 -13.18
N THR A 22 2.26 -0.94 -13.16
CA THR A 22 3.75 -0.84 -13.10
C THR A 22 4.33 -0.04 -14.28
N GLY A 23 3.61 0.02 -15.42
CA GLY A 23 3.99 0.81 -16.57
C GLY A 23 3.84 2.34 -16.41
N VAL A 24 3.16 2.81 -15.35
CA VAL A 24 2.93 4.24 -15.06
C VAL A 24 3.28 4.52 -13.59
N PRO A 25 4.56 4.74 -13.25
CA PRO A 25 5.07 4.57 -11.89
C PRO A 25 4.35 5.36 -10.80
N ILE A 26 4.20 6.66 -10.92
CA ILE A 26 3.62 7.49 -9.84
C ILE A 26 2.08 7.43 -9.88
N VAL A 27 1.49 7.70 -11.03
CA VAL A 27 0.03 7.75 -11.21
C VAL A 27 -0.60 6.38 -10.97
N GLY A 28 0.10 5.30 -11.39
CA GLY A 28 -0.34 3.93 -11.18
C GLY A 28 -0.42 3.53 -9.71
N HIS A 29 0.55 3.91 -8.89
CA HIS A 29 0.55 3.60 -7.45
C HIS A 29 -0.52 4.36 -6.68
N VAL A 30 -0.70 5.66 -6.95
CA VAL A 30 -1.80 6.46 -6.38
C VAL A 30 -3.16 5.90 -6.80
N GLY A 31 -3.34 5.60 -8.09
CA GLY A 31 -4.57 4.99 -8.60
C GLY A 31 -4.86 3.64 -7.95
N ALA A 32 -3.85 2.80 -7.78
CA ALA A 32 -3.98 1.50 -7.11
C ALA A 32 -4.41 1.65 -5.64
N GLY A 33 -3.84 2.62 -4.92
CA GLY A 33 -4.22 2.95 -3.54
C GLY A 33 -5.68 3.35 -3.45
N LEU A 34 -6.13 4.26 -4.30
CA LEU A 34 -7.53 4.68 -4.36
C LEU A 34 -8.47 3.51 -4.66
N ILE A 35 -8.19 2.70 -5.68
CA ILE A 35 -9.05 1.58 -6.10
C ILE A 35 -9.12 0.52 -4.99
N GLY A 36 -8.00 0.15 -4.39
CA GLY A 36 -7.96 -0.79 -3.26
C GLY A 36 -8.70 -0.25 -2.04
N GLY A 37 -8.55 1.05 -1.77
CA GLY A 37 -9.30 1.73 -0.72
C GLY A 37 -10.80 1.71 -0.97
N VAL A 38 -11.25 2.01 -2.19
CA VAL A 38 -12.69 1.93 -2.56
C VAL A 38 -13.23 0.53 -2.30
N ALA A 39 -12.50 -0.51 -2.69
CA ALA A 39 -12.91 -1.89 -2.45
C ALA A 39 -13.00 -2.20 -0.94
N ALA A 40 -12.01 -1.78 -0.14
CA ALA A 40 -12.02 -1.95 1.30
C ALA A 40 -13.21 -1.25 1.95
N GLY A 41 -13.41 0.03 1.62
CA GLY A 41 -14.49 0.84 2.18
C GLY A 41 -15.88 0.37 1.79
N TYR A 42 -16.06 -0.05 0.54
CA TYR A 42 -17.32 -0.61 0.05
C TYR A 42 -17.72 -1.88 0.82
N VAL A 43 -16.76 -2.80 0.98
CA VAL A 43 -16.99 -4.06 1.70
C VAL A 43 -17.15 -3.85 3.21
N ALA A 44 -16.44 -2.86 3.77
CA ALA A 44 -16.55 -2.54 5.19
C ALA A 44 -17.91 -1.98 5.56
N GLY A 45 -18.47 -1.12 4.73
CA GLY A 45 -19.70 -0.38 5.06
C GLY A 45 -19.53 0.51 6.31
N GLY A 46 -20.63 0.87 6.95
CA GLY A 46 -20.60 1.56 8.24
C GLY A 46 -20.23 3.06 8.17
N GLY A 47 -20.33 3.68 7.00
CA GLY A 47 -20.12 5.11 6.80
C GLY A 47 -18.68 5.50 6.49
N ILE A 48 -18.47 6.78 6.22
CA ILE A 48 -17.21 7.36 5.69
C ILE A 48 -16.02 7.06 6.60
N THR A 49 -16.17 7.22 7.91
CA THR A 49 -15.08 6.99 8.87
C THR A 49 -14.65 5.53 8.90
N SER A 50 -15.62 4.60 8.86
CA SER A 50 -15.33 3.18 8.78
C SER A 50 -14.61 2.84 7.49
N GLY A 51 -15.09 3.33 6.36
CA GLY A 51 -14.46 3.11 5.06
C GLY A 51 -13.04 3.66 4.98
N ALA A 52 -12.84 4.89 5.45
CA ALA A 52 -11.52 5.51 5.52
C ALA A 52 -10.53 4.69 6.37
N TRP A 53 -10.99 4.20 7.52
CA TRP A 53 -10.18 3.35 8.40
C TRP A 53 -9.76 2.03 7.75
N HIS A 54 -10.71 1.34 7.09
CA HIS A 54 -10.40 0.08 6.40
C HIS A 54 -9.52 0.29 5.17
N GLY A 55 -9.73 1.38 4.43
CA GLY A 55 -8.84 1.78 3.35
C GLY A 55 -7.42 2.08 3.85
N LEU A 56 -7.28 2.85 4.92
CA LEU A 56 -6.01 3.15 5.55
C LEU A 56 -5.25 1.88 5.96
N LEU A 57 -5.93 0.93 6.59
CA LEU A 57 -5.32 -0.35 6.97
C LEU A 57 -4.87 -1.15 5.74
N ALA A 58 -5.71 -1.24 4.71
CA ALA A 58 -5.37 -1.95 3.48
C ALA A 58 -4.14 -1.34 2.78
N GLY A 59 -4.11 -0.01 2.66
CA GLY A 59 -2.99 0.73 2.07
C GLY A 59 -1.70 0.62 2.89
N SER A 60 -1.80 0.67 4.22
CA SER A 60 -0.65 0.52 5.10
C SER A 60 -0.01 -0.87 4.98
N ILE A 61 -0.82 -1.92 4.99
CA ILE A 61 -0.34 -3.30 4.85
C ILE A 61 0.31 -3.49 3.48
N ALA A 62 -0.32 -2.99 2.42
CA ALA A 62 0.23 -3.07 1.08
C ALA A 62 1.55 -2.30 0.94
N GLY A 63 1.61 -1.08 1.47
CA GLY A 63 2.83 -0.25 1.46
C GLY A 63 3.99 -0.92 2.20
N VAL A 64 3.73 -1.48 3.39
CA VAL A 64 4.75 -2.23 4.15
C VAL A 64 5.20 -3.46 3.38
N ALA A 65 4.28 -4.24 2.80
CA ALA A 65 4.63 -5.43 2.03
C ALA A 65 5.52 -5.09 0.83
N VAL A 66 5.18 -4.05 0.09
CA VAL A 66 6.00 -3.55 -1.03
C VAL A 66 7.36 -3.07 -0.54
N ALA A 67 7.41 -2.26 0.52
CA ALA A 67 8.65 -1.76 1.08
C ALA A 67 9.60 -2.88 1.52
N VAL A 68 9.08 -3.94 2.16
CA VAL A 68 9.87 -5.10 2.59
C VAL A 68 10.47 -5.83 1.39
N VAL A 69 9.65 -6.11 0.36
CA VAL A 69 10.13 -6.79 -0.85
C VAL A 69 11.24 -5.99 -1.53
N PHE A 70 11.05 -4.68 -1.67
CA PHE A 70 12.09 -3.81 -2.26
C PHE A 70 13.33 -3.71 -1.38
N ALA A 71 13.18 -3.61 -0.06
CA ALA A 71 14.31 -3.53 0.86
C ALA A 71 15.19 -4.78 0.79
N LEU A 72 14.56 -5.96 0.74
CA LEU A 72 15.29 -7.22 0.57
C LEU A 72 16.00 -7.28 -0.77
N GLY A 73 15.33 -6.93 -1.87
CA GLY A 73 15.92 -6.93 -3.21
C GLY A 73 17.11 -5.97 -3.32
N VAL A 74 16.94 -4.73 -2.90
CA VAL A 74 18.00 -3.71 -2.94
C VAL A 74 19.13 -4.03 -1.96
N GLY A 75 18.82 -4.61 -0.80
CA GLY A 75 19.81 -5.09 0.16
C GLY A 75 20.71 -6.18 -0.43
N VAL A 76 20.14 -7.17 -1.12
CA VAL A 76 20.89 -8.24 -1.79
C VAL A 76 21.78 -7.67 -2.90
N ILE A 77 21.25 -6.80 -3.74
CA ILE A 77 22.04 -6.13 -4.81
C ILE A 77 23.16 -5.28 -4.18
N GLY A 78 22.86 -4.58 -3.10
CA GLY A 78 23.83 -3.78 -2.37
C GLY A 78 25.00 -4.61 -1.82
N VAL A 79 24.71 -5.80 -1.28
CA VAL A 79 25.77 -6.73 -0.84
C VAL A 79 26.63 -7.18 -2.01
N ALA A 80 26.02 -7.51 -3.14
CA ALA A 80 26.74 -7.94 -4.33
C ALA A 80 27.66 -6.83 -4.91
N ALA A 81 27.23 -5.56 -4.83
CA ALA A 81 27.96 -4.42 -5.38
C ALA A 81 28.97 -3.80 -4.41
N GLY A 82 28.71 -3.77 -3.12
CA GLY A 82 29.51 -3.06 -2.11
C GLY A 82 29.75 -3.83 -0.82
N GLY A 83 29.57 -5.15 -0.84
CA GLY A 83 29.73 -6.00 0.33
C GLY A 83 28.70 -5.70 1.44
N PRO A 84 28.99 -6.12 2.69
CA PRO A 84 28.04 -5.94 3.80
C PRO A 84 27.61 -4.49 4.02
N PHE A 85 28.49 -3.53 3.79
CA PHE A 85 28.19 -2.11 3.94
C PHE A 85 27.25 -1.60 2.84
N GLY A 86 27.45 -2.04 1.59
CA GLY A 86 26.54 -1.75 0.48
C GLY A 86 25.13 -2.32 0.72
N GLY A 87 25.05 -3.52 1.26
CA GLY A 87 23.77 -4.13 1.67
C GLY A 87 23.05 -3.34 2.76
N LEU A 88 23.78 -2.89 3.77
CA LEU A 88 23.23 -2.09 4.87
C LEU A 88 22.69 -0.74 4.38
N LEU A 89 23.44 -0.03 3.54
CA LEU A 89 23.02 1.24 2.96
C LEU A 89 21.82 1.07 2.03
N GLY A 90 21.83 0.03 1.17
CA GLY A 90 20.72 -0.27 0.27
C GLY A 90 19.43 -0.61 1.03
N PHE A 91 19.51 -1.52 1.97
CA PHE A 91 18.38 -1.90 2.82
C PHE A 91 17.85 -0.70 3.63
N GLY A 92 18.73 0.02 4.34
CA GLY A 92 18.35 1.17 5.16
C GLY A 92 17.72 2.30 4.36
N GLY A 93 18.27 2.60 3.17
CA GLY A 93 17.71 3.61 2.27
C GLY A 93 16.29 3.26 1.80
N VAL A 94 16.06 2.00 1.45
CA VAL A 94 14.71 1.55 1.04
C VAL A 94 13.75 1.52 2.22
N VAL A 95 14.19 1.18 3.42
CA VAL A 95 13.32 1.24 4.61
C VAL A 95 12.83 2.66 4.86
N ILE A 96 13.72 3.65 4.82
CA ILE A 96 13.35 5.06 5.01
C ILE A 96 12.41 5.53 3.90
N GLY A 97 12.75 5.30 2.63
CA GLY A 97 11.89 5.65 1.49
C GLY A 97 10.56 4.89 1.52
N GLY A 98 10.58 3.63 1.94
CA GLY A 98 9.42 2.77 2.07
C GLY A 98 8.41 3.27 3.11
N VAL A 99 8.86 3.85 4.22
CA VAL A 99 7.96 4.49 5.19
C VAL A 99 7.19 5.64 4.54
N ILE A 100 7.87 6.50 3.78
CA ILE A 100 7.23 7.62 3.08
C ILE A 100 6.21 7.12 2.07
N ILE A 101 6.58 6.14 1.25
CA ILE A 101 5.68 5.54 0.26
C ILE A 101 4.48 4.89 0.94
N THR A 102 4.70 4.17 2.04
CA THR A 102 3.62 3.54 2.81
C THR A 102 2.62 4.57 3.32
N LEU A 103 3.10 5.71 3.84
CA LEU A 103 2.22 6.79 4.30
C LEU A 103 1.38 7.37 3.17
N ILE A 104 1.98 7.60 2.00
CA ILE A 104 1.26 8.11 0.82
C ILE A 104 0.19 7.10 0.40
N MET A 105 0.55 5.83 0.25
CA MET A 105 -0.39 4.76 -0.14
C MET A 105 -1.51 4.58 0.88
N ALA A 106 -1.22 4.71 2.17
CA ALA A 106 -2.21 4.63 3.23
C ALA A 106 -3.23 5.77 3.15
N LEU A 107 -2.76 7.01 2.89
CA LEU A 107 -3.63 8.17 2.76
C LEU A 107 -4.51 8.09 1.51
N ASP A 108 -3.95 7.73 0.36
CA ASP A 108 -4.71 7.53 -0.87
C ASP A 108 -5.78 6.45 -0.70
N SER A 109 -5.41 5.35 -0.09
CA SER A 109 -6.31 4.24 0.19
C SER A 109 -7.37 4.61 1.24
N ALA A 110 -7.05 5.48 2.20
CA ALA A 110 -8.04 6.01 3.15
C ALA A 110 -9.09 6.88 2.44
N LEU A 111 -8.65 7.75 1.52
CA LEU A 111 -9.56 8.55 0.69
C LEU A 111 -10.44 7.65 -0.18
N GLY A 112 -9.85 6.66 -0.84
CA GLY A 112 -10.59 5.65 -1.58
C GLY A 112 -11.60 4.92 -0.71
N GLY A 113 -11.21 4.53 0.50
CA GLY A 113 -12.08 3.86 1.47
C GLY A 113 -13.27 4.70 1.91
N ALA A 114 -13.07 6.00 2.12
CA ALA A 114 -14.16 6.95 2.39
C ALA A 114 -15.17 6.99 1.23
N LEU A 115 -14.68 7.07 -0.01
CA LEU A 115 -15.51 7.04 -1.21
C LEU A 115 -16.24 5.70 -1.36
N GLY A 116 -15.55 4.58 -1.14
CA GLY A 116 -16.14 3.24 -1.20
C GLY A 116 -17.30 3.05 -0.23
N ALA A 117 -17.17 3.57 0.99
CA ALA A 117 -18.24 3.53 1.98
C ALA A 117 -19.46 4.39 1.59
N LEU A 118 -19.23 5.52 0.89
CA LEU A 118 -20.33 6.32 0.34
C LEU A 118 -21.10 5.58 -0.76
N LEU A 119 -20.38 4.78 -1.58
CA LEU A 119 -20.99 3.98 -2.63
C LEU A 119 -21.76 2.77 -2.07
N ALA A 120 -21.44 2.31 -0.85
CA ALA A 120 -22.09 1.22 -0.16
C ALA A 120 -23.35 1.67 0.62
N ALA A 121 -23.55 2.96 0.76
CA ALA A 121 -24.72 3.54 1.43
C ALA A 121 -25.98 3.58 0.49
#